data_a36801e323f27081ed88fff267207693
#
_entry.id   a36801e323f27081ed88fff267207693
#
_cell.length_a   1.000
_cell.length_b   1.000
_cell.length_c   1.000
_cell.angle_alpha   90.00
_cell.angle_beta   90.00
_cell.angle_gamma   90.00
#
_symmetry.space_group_name_H-M   'P 1'
#
loop_
_entity.id
_entity.type
_entity.pdbx_description
1 polymer ?
#
loop_
_entity_poly.entity_id
_entity_poly.type
_entity_poly.pdbx_seq_one_letter_code
_entity_poly.pdbx_strand_id
1 'polypeptide(L)'
;MGKILVIRGGAIGDFILTLPVLQAIKSNLPGNDIEVLGYRRIAQLAVAGGLAERVESIESRAMAYFFARGAELDEDLRDYFSEFDLIISFLYDPDGIFQENVRLCSPAMFIAGPHRPDEAQNVHATACFLKPLERLAIFDAESAPRLTVDRTENGPASPLKLAMTSGKWLAIHPGSGSERKNWPESNWSRLVALLSAESDFNILLVGGESEGDRLDRLATLMPTGRSGIARSLPLPELAQLLALGAGFVGHDSGISHLAAAVGMSGLLLWAETRAEIWRPPSPLIQLLSHPGGLNSVNPRRVFESCLRRWG
;
A
#
# COMPACT_ATOMS: atom_id res chain seq x y z
N MET A 1 -2.79 -12.22 -27.86
CA MET A 1 -3.01 -11.71 -26.50
C MET A 1 -2.09 -12.52 -25.61
N GLY A 2 -1.08 -11.91 -25.04
CA GLY A 2 -0.12 -12.60 -24.19
C GLY A 2 -0.55 -12.54 -22.72
N LYS A 3 -0.01 -13.43 -21.88
CA LYS A 3 -0.22 -13.42 -20.43
C LYS A 3 1.04 -12.99 -19.70
N ILE A 4 0.93 -12.04 -18.79
CA ILE A 4 2.03 -11.49 -18.01
C ILE A 4 1.78 -11.75 -16.53
N LEU A 5 2.73 -12.37 -15.86
CA LEU A 5 2.70 -12.60 -14.42
C LEU A 5 3.64 -11.62 -13.72
N VAL A 6 3.11 -10.87 -12.75
CA VAL A 6 3.92 -10.08 -11.83
C VAL A 6 3.86 -10.72 -10.45
N ILE A 7 5.01 -11.13 -9.92
CA ILE A 7 5.10 -11.82 -8.63
C ILE A 7 5.58 -10.84 -7.57
N ARG A 8 4.77 -10.60 -6.54
CA ARG A 8 5.11 -9.68 -5.45
C ARG A 8 4.61 -10.19 -4.10
N GLY A 9 5.55 -10.56 -3.24
CA GLY A 9 5.33 -10.73 -1.81
C GLY A 9 5.53 -9.42 -1.04
N GLY A 10 5.59 -9.49 0.28
CA GLY A 10 5.89 -8.36 1.15
C GLY A 10 4.66 -7.65 1.72
N ALA A 11 4.90 -6.55 2.43
CA ALA A 11 3.87 -5.78 3.10
C ALA A 11 3.04 -4.91 2.14
N ILE A 12 1.98 -4.28 2.66
CA ILE A 12 1.10 -3.38 1.89
C ILE A 12 1.89 -2.28 1.19
N GLY A 13 2.84 -1.64 1.90
CA GLY A 13 3.66 -0.57 1.34
C GLY A 13 4.53 -1.04 0.18
N ASP A 14 5.15 -2.22 0.30
CA ASP A 14 5.97 -2.82 -0.76
C ASP A 14 5.15 -3.08 -2.02
N PHE A 15 3.93 -3.59 -1.85
CA PHE A 15 3.03 -3.84 -2.98
C PHE A 15 2.62 -2.53 -3.67
N ILE A 16 2.23 -1.52 -2.90
CA ILE A 16 1.83 -0.21 -3.46
C ILE A 16 2.98 0.45 -4.20
N LEU A 17 4.20 0.39 -3.67
CA LEU A 17 5.39 0.90 -4.34
C LEU A 17 5.75 0.12 -5.62
N THR A 18 5.15 -1.07 -5.83
CA THR A 18 5.28 -1.85 -7.07
C THR A 18 4.18 -1.54 -8.09
N LEU A 19 3.10 -0.85 -7.72
CA LEU A 19 2.02 -0.50 -8.67
C LEU A 19 2.51 0.23 -9.95
N PRO A 20 3.52 1.10 -9.90
CA PRO A 20 4.08 1.71 -11.11
C PRO A 20 4.55 0.70 -12.16
N VAL A 21 5.00 -0.48 -11.73
CA VAL A 21 5.38 -1.57 -12.64
C VAL A 21 4.17 -2.07 -13.42
N LEU A 22 3.04 -2.34 -12.72
CA LEU A 22 1.79 -2.76 -13.35
C LEU A 22 1.25 -1.68 -14.29
N GLN A 23 1.29 -0.41 -13.86
CA GLN A 23 0.89 0.74 -14.67
C GLN A 23 1.72 0.83 -15.96
N ALA A 24 3.04 0.70 -15.85
CA ALA A 24 3.95 0.75 -16.99
C ALA A 24 3.72 -0.40 -17.96
N ILE A 25 3.54 -1.63 -17.47
CA ILE A 25 3.23 -2.80 -18.29
C ILE A 25 1.91 -2.57 -19.03
N LYS A 26 0.85 -2.18 -18.32
CA LYS A 26 -0.47 -1.95 -18.92
C LYS A 26 -0.47 -0.88 -20.01
N SER A 27 0.31 0.16 -19.81
CA SER A 27 0.41 1.28 -20.76
C SER A 27 1.27 0.98 -22.00
N ASN A 28 2.37 0.22 -21.80
CA ASN A 28 3.35 -0.02 -22.88
C ASN A 28 3.13 -1.35 -23.62
N LEU A 29 2.44 -2.30 -23.00
CA LEU A 29 2.11 -3.62 -23.56
C LEU A 29 0.60 -3.84 -23.58
N PRO A 30 -0.18 -2.99 -24.29
CA PRO A 30 -1.63 -3.08 -24.30
C PRO A 30 -2.11 -4.40 -24.93
N GLY A 31 -3.27 -4.89 -24.47
CA GLY A 31 -3.86 -6.13 -24.98
C GLY A 31 -3.29 -7.42 -24.36
N ASN A 32 -2.41 -7.30 -23.36
CA ASN A 32 -1.98 -8.45 -22.57
C ASN A 32 -2.77 -8.54 -21.26
N ASP A 33 -3.07 -9.77 -20.83
CA ASP A 33 -3.68 -10.04 -19.54
C ASP A 33 -2.59 -10.03 -18.44
N ILE A 34 -2.77 -9.19 -17.43
CA ILE A 34 -1.82 -9.09 -16.32
C ILE A 34 -2.41 -9.84 -15.12
N GLU A 35 -1.65 -10.77 -14.58
CA GLU A 35 -1.97 -11.46 -13.34
C GLU A 35 -0.93 -11.15 -12.28
N VAL A 36 -1.38 -11.08 -11.01
CA VAL A 36 -0.50 -10.90 -9.86
C VAL A 36 -0.50 -12.15 -9.00
N LEU A 37 0.68 -12.73 -8.79
CA LEU A 37 0.91 -13.74 -7.77
C LEU A 37 1.45 -13.06 -6.51
N GLY A 38 0.66 -13.07 -5.43
CA GLY A 38 1.01 -12.35 -4.20
C GLY A 38 0.11 -12.69 -3.03
N TYR A 39 0.24 -11.93 -1.93
CA TYR A 39 -0.71 -12.03 -0.82
C TYR A 39 -2.08 -11.54 -1.27
N ARG A 40 -3.04 -12.45 -1.43
CA ARG A 40 -4.36 -12.16 -2.03
C ARG A 40 -5.01 -10.92 -1.41
N ARG A 41 -4.98 -10.78 -0.07
CA ARG A 41 -5.56 -9.63 0.64
C ARG A 41 -4.96 -8.28 0.23
N ILE A 42 -3.71 -8.27 -0.23
CA ILE A 42 -2.99 -7.06 -0.66
C ILE A 42 -3.12 -6.89 -2.18
N ALA A 43 -2.87 -7.95 -2.93
CA ALA A 43 -2.79 -7.91 -4.38
C ALA A 43 -4.14 -7.60 -5.06
N GLN A 44 -5.27 -7.86 -4.37
CA GLN A 44 -6.61 -7.44 -4.84
C GLN A 44 -6.72 -5.93 -5.10
N LEU A 45 -5.85 -5.10 -4.54
CA LEU A 45 -5.74 -3.69 -4.89
C LEU A 45 -5.45 -3.48 -6.38
N ALA A 46 -4.66 -4.36 -7.01
CA ALA A 46 -4.36 -4.24 -8.44
C ALA A 46 -5.60 -4.49 -9.30
N VAL A 47 -6.42 -5.49 -8.95
CA VAL A 47 -7.68 -5.77 -9.65
C VAL A 47 -8.68 -4.65 -9.43
N ALA A 48 -8.88 -4.22 -8.18
CA ALA A 48 -9.78 -3.11 -7.85
C ALA A 48 -9.39 -1.80 -8.53
N GLY A 49 -8.09 -1.59 -8.78
CA GLY A 49 -7.55 -0.44 -9.51
C GLY A 49 -7.50 -0.63 -11.02
N GLY A 50 -7.98 -1.75 -11.56
CA GLY A 50 -7.95 -2.05 -12.97
C GLY A 50 -6.53 -2.21 -13.55
N LEU A 51 -5.55 -2.58 -12.72
CA LEU A 51 -4.15 -2.77 -13.12
C LEU A 51 -3.80 -4.23 -13.40
N ALA A 52 -4.63 -5.16 -12.97
CA ALA A 52 -4.53 -6.58 -13.23
C ALA A 52 -5.92 -7.19 -13.39
N GLU A 53 -6.01 -8.26 -14.16
CA GLU A 53 -7.25 -9.00 -14.41
C GLU A 53 -7.51 -10.04 -13.31
N ARG A 54 -6.45 -10.61 -12.73
CA ARG A 54 -6.58 -11.69 -11.75
C ARG A 54 -5.46 -11.62 -10.69
N VAL A 55 -5.76 -12.21 -9.52
CA VAL A 55 -4.79 -12.43 -8.44
C VAL A 55 -4.78 -13.88 -8.04
N GLU A 56 -3.58 -14.47 -7.99
CA GLU A 56 -3.35 -15.79 -7.41
C GLU A 56 -2.56 -15.68 -6.10
N SER A 57 -2.82 -16.63 -5.18
CA SER A 57 -2.20 -16.60 -3.85
C SER A 57 -0.83 -17.26 -3.83
N ILE A 58 0.17 -16.54 -3.34
CA ILE A 58 1.50 -17.07 -3.09
C ILE A 58 1.56 -17.97 -1.82
N GLU A 59 0.48 -17.96 -1.04
CA GLU A 59 0.44 -18.63 0.28
C GLU A 59 0.10 -20.13 0.19
N SER A 60 0.00 -20.71 -1.02
CA SER A 60 -0.29 -22.12 -1.15
C SER A 60 0.87 -23.00 -0.66
N ARG A 61 0.55 -24.14 -0.04
CA ARG A 61 1.58 -25.11 0.39
C ARG A 61 2.42 -25.62 -0.78
N ALA A 62 1.80 -25.82 -1.93
CA ALA A 62 2.46 -26.30 -3.15
C ALA A 62 3.51 -25.27 -3.64
N MET A 63 3.26 -23.98 -3.47
CA MET A 63 4.21 -22.92 -3.82
C MET A 63 5.53 -23.02 -3.06
N ALA A 64 5.53 -23.57 -1.84
CA ALA A 64 6.75 -23.73 -1.05
C ALA A 64 7.78 -24.66 -1.72
N TYR A 65 7.34 -25.63 -2.52
CA TYR A 65 8.24 -26.51 -3.27
C TYR A 65 9.03 -25.79 -4.36
N PHE A 66 8.49 -24.68 -4.89
CA PHE A 66 9.23 -23.84 -5.86
C PHE A 66 10.43 -23.11 -5.23
N PHE A 67 10.51 -23.02 -3.91
CA PHE A 67 11.66 -22.48 -3.18
C PHE A 67 12.61 -23.56 -2.67
N ALA A 68 12.40 -24.84 -3.02
CA ALA A 68 13.23 -25.96 -2.59
C ALA A 68 14.00 -26.56 -3.78
N ARG A 69 15.29 -26.75 -3.60
CA ARG A 69 16.17 -27.34 -4.65
C ARG A 69 15.85 -28.82 -4.84
N GLY A 70 15.59 -29.23 -6.09
CA GLY A 70 15.31 -30.60 -6.45
C GLY A 70 13.99 -31.16 -5.90
N ALA A 71 13.07 -30.29 -5.49
CA ALA A 71 11.74 -30.71 -5.08
C ALA A 71 10.91 -31.21 -6.28
N GLU A 72 9.99 -32.11 -6.01
CA GLU A 72 8.95 -32.49 -6.97
C GLU A 72 7.93 -31.35 -7.04
N LEU A 73 7.84 -30.71 -8.20
CA LEU A 73 6.96 -29.56 -8.41
C LEU A 73 5.53 -30.04 -8.65
N ASP A 74 4.60 -29.38 -7.98
CA ASP A 74 3.17 -29.60 -8.13
C ASP A 74 2.72 -29.41 -9.59
N GLU A 75 1.91 -30.33 -10.10
CA GLU A 75 1.51 -30.37 -11.51
C GLU A 75 0.62 -29.17 -11.87
N ASP A 76 -0.35 -28.82 -11.00
CA ASP A 76 -1.25 -27.69 -11.22
C ASP A 76 -0.48 -26.35 -11.28
N LEU A 77 0.56 -26.21 -10.44
CA LEU A 77 1.42 -25.02 -10.48
C LEU A 77 2.38 -25.02 -11.68
N ARG A 78 2.82 -26.18 -12.14
CA ARG A 78 3.62 -26.28 -13.38
C ARG A 78 2.77 -25.81 -14.57
N ASP A 79 1.53 -26.30 -14.66
CA ASP A 79 0.59 -25.89 -15.71
C ASP A 79 0.30 -24.39 -15.61
N TYR A 80 0.05 -23.88 -14.38
CA TYR A 80 -0.15 -22.45 -14.12
C TYR A 80 1.00 -21.60 -14.66
N PHE A 81 2.26 -21.92 -14.29
CA PHE A 81 3.40 -21.13 -14.77
C PHE A 81 3.65 -21.26 -16.27
N SER A 82 3.21 -22.37 -16.90
CA SER A 82 3.37 -22.59 -18.33
C SER A 82 2.48 -21.68 -19.18
N GLU A 83 1.42 -21.10 -18.60
CA GLU A 83 0.48 -20.24 -19.31
C GLU A 83 1.02 -18.83 -19.65
N PHE A 84 2.11 -18.41 -19.02
CA PHE A 84 2.62 -17.05 -19.16
C PHE A 84 3.71 -16.94 -20.24
N ASP A 85 3.72 -15.78 -20.93
CA ASP A 85 4.76 -15.40 -21.89
C ASP A 85 5.88 -14.59 -21.22
N LEU A 86 5.52 -13.86 -20.15
CA LEU A 86 6.43 -13.02 -19.39
C LEU A 86 6.14 -13.16 -17.88
N ILE A 87 7.20 -13.39 -17.11
CA ILE A 87 7.14 -13.44 -15.65
C ILE A 87 8.14 -12.43 -15.09
N ILE A 88 7.64 -11.49 -14.27
CA ILE A 88 8.46 -10.49 -13.57
C ILE A 88 8.35 -10.77 -12.07
N SER A 89 9.45 -11.17 -11.44
CA SER A 89 9.45 -11.55 -10.03
C SER A 89 10.22 -10.56 -9.16
N PHE A 90 9.58 -10.09 -8.11
CA PHE A 90 10.16 -9.28 -7.04
C PHE A 90 10.27 -10.07 -5.73
N LEU A 91 10.42 -11.37 -5.82
CA LEU A 91 10.66 -12.22 -4.66
C LEU A 91 12.13 -12.17 -4.22
N TYR A 92 12.35 -12.47 -2.94
CA TYR A 92 13.70 -12.73 -2.45
C TYR A 92 14.13 -14.14 -2.87
N ASP A 93 14.97 -14.23 -3.88
CA ASP A 93 15.48 -15.48 -4.46
C ASP A 93 17.00 -15.37 -4.71
N PRO A 94 17.79 -15.25 -3.62
CA PRO A 94 19.23 -14.96 -3.73
C PRO A 94 20.01 -16.11 -4.42
N ASP A 95 19.53 -17.34 -4.29
CA ASP A 95 20.15 -18.53 -4.86
C ASP A 95 19.57 -18.90 -6.23
N GLY A 96 18.57 -18.16 -6.72
CA GLY A 96 17.90 -18.41 -8.01
C GLY A 96 17.04 -19.68 -8.05
N ILE A 97 16.76 -20.30 -6.91
CA ILE A 97 16.05 -21.59 -6.85
C ILE A 97 14.64 -21.47 -7.39
N PHE A 98 13.91 -20.41 -7.00
CA PHE A 98 12.56 -20.16 -7.48
C PHE A 98 12.56 -19.97 -9.01
N GLN A 99 13.47 -19.13 -9.51
CA GLN A 99 13.61 -18.89 -10.95
C GLN A 99 13.96 -20.17 -11.71
N GLU A 100 14.89 -20.99 -11.19
CA GLU A 100 15.27 -22.28 -11.81
C GLU A 100 14.05 -23.21 -11.89
N ASN A 101 13.30 -23.37 -10.79
CA ASN A 101 12.12 -24.23 -10.74
C ASN A 101 11.00 -23.76 -11.69
N VAL A 102 10.77 -22.46 -11.79
CA VAL A 102 9.80 -21.90 -12.77
C VAL A 102 10.26 -22.21 -14.20
N ARG A 103 11.55 -22.10 -14.51
CA ARG A 103 12.09 -22.41 -15.85
C ARG A 103 11.97 -23.87 -16.25
N LEU A 104 11.87 -24.79 -15.28
CA LEU A 104 11.64 -26.21 -15.59
C LEU A 104 10.23 -26.47 -16.16
N CYS A 105 9.28 -25.58 -15.92
CA CYS A 105 7.88 -25.77 -16.31
C CYS A 105 7.32 -24.64 -17.17
N SER A 106 8.05 -23.55 -17.37
CA SER A 106 7.55 -22.40 -18.13
C SER A 106 8.55 -21.93 -19.20
N PRO A 107 8.11 -21.73 -20.46
CA PRO A 107 8.91 -21.13 -21.51
C PRO A 107 9.01 -19.61 -21.40
N ALA A 108 8.32 -18.99 -20.42
CA ALA A 108 8.21 -17.56 -20.27
C ALA A 108 9.57 -16.85 -20.18
N MET A 109 9.65 -15.65 -20.73
CA MET A 109 10.73 -14.74 -20.43
C MET A 109 10.68 -14.38 -18.94
N PHE A 110 11.68 -14.78 -18.15
CA PHE A 110 11.76 -14.49 -16.73
C PHE A 110 12.66 -13.28 -16.45
N ILE A 111 12.11 -12.28 -15.76
CA ILE A 111 12.82 -11.07 -15.32
C ILE A 111 12.81 -11.04 -13.79
N ALA A 112 13.99 -11.20 -13.18
CA ALA A 112 14.16 -11.00 -11.74
C ALA A 112 14.35 -9.50 -11.46
N GLY A 113 13.52 -8.96 -10.59
CA GLY A 113 13.62 -7.62 -10.02
C GLY A 113 14.07 -7.66 -8.56
N PRO A 114 14.49 -6.52 -7.99
CA PRO A 114 14.87 -6.45 -6.59
C PRO A 114 13.65 -6.63 -5.68
N HIS A 115 13.76 -7.48 -4.67
CA HIS A 115 12.70 -7.64 -3.67
C HIS A 115 12.62 -6.41 -2.75
N ARG A 116 13.73 -5.68 -2.58
CA ARG A 116 13.87 -4.49 -1.77
C ARG A 116 14.94 -3.56 -2.37
N PRO A 117 14.81 -2.22 -2.24
CA PRO A 117 15.88 -1.29 -2.61
C PRO A 117 17.15 -1.55 -1.80
N ASP A 118 18.28 -1.36 -2.46
CA ASP A 118 19.56 -1.21 -1.77
C ASP A 118 19.65 0.23 -1.22
N GLU A 119 19.49 0.36 0.08
CA GLU A 119 19.46 1.67 0.73
C GLU A 119 20.78 2.45 0.60
N ALA A 120 21.92 1.76 0.32
CA ALA A 120 23.20 2.41 0.10
C ALA A 120 23.21 3.26 -1.20
N GLN A 121 22.41 2.89 -2.19
CA GLN A 121 22.32 3.60 -3.47
C GLN A 121 21.47 4.88 -3.40
N ASN A 122 20.70 5.08 -2.34
CA ASN A 122 19.80 6.22 -2.15
C ASN A 122 18.83 6.47 -3.33
N VAL A 123 18.38 5.40 -3.97
CA VAL A 123 17.40 5.44 -5.06
C VAL A 123 16.02 5.13 -4.49
N HIS A 124 15.01 5.88 -4.92
CA HIS A 124 13.63 5.66 -4.45
C HIS A 124 13.13 4.27 -4.84
N ALA A 125 12.37 3.63 -3.93
CA ALA A 125 11.90 2.26 -4.09
C ALA A 125 11.16 2.02 -5.41
N THR A 126 10.29 2.93 -5.84
CA THR A 126 9.56 2.81 -7.12
C THR A 126 10.49 2.80 -8.32
N ALA A 127 11.55 3.63 -8.32
CA ALA A 127 12.53 3.63 -9.39
C ALA A 127 13.33 2.33 -9.44
N CYS A 128 13.68 1.78 -8.26
CA CYS A 128 14.32 0.46 -8.17
C CYS A 128 13.43 -0.65 -8.75
N PHE A 129 12.12 -0.60 -8.47
CA PHE A 129 11.19 -1.61 -8.97
C PHE A 129 10.86 -1.45 -10.46
N LEU A 130 10.94 -0.25 -11.01
CA LEU A 130 10.77 0.00 -12.46
C LEU A 130 11.99 -0.43 -13.28
N LYS A 131 13.19 -0.42 -12.72
CA LYS A 131 14.44 -0.74 -13.42
C LYS A 131 14.41 -2.04 -14.24
N PRO A 132 13.84 -3.16 -13.78
CA PRO A 132 13.75 -4.40 -14.56
C PRO A 132 13.01 -4.26 -15.89
N LEU A 133 12.10 -3.29 -16.01
CA LEU A 133 11.32 -3.07 -17.24
C LEU A 133 12.15 -2.51 -18.39
N GLU A 134 13.36 -1.99 -18.15
CA GLU A 134 14.30 -1.59 -19.21
C GLU A 134 14.64 -2.76 -20.14
N ARG A 135 14.57 -4.02 -19.64
CA ARG A 135 14.73 -5.23 -20.47
C ARG A 135 13.60 -5.42 -21.49
N LEU A 136 12.49 -4.73 -21.32
CA LEU A 136 11.35 -4.67 -22.23
C LEU A 136 11.33 -3.38 -23.05
N ALA A 137 12.45 -2.63 -23.05
CA ALA A 137 12.54 -1.29 -23.64
C ALA A 137 11.51 -0.28 -23.10
N ILE A 138 11.07 -0.45 -21.86
CA ILE A 138 10.19 0.49 -21.15
C ILE A 138 11.09 1.36 -20.28
N PHE A 139 11.19 2.63 -20.67
CA PHE A 139 11.99 3.67 -20.01
C PHE A 139 11.05 4.81 -19.58
N ASP A 140 11.50 5.62 -18.63
CA ASP A 140 10.82 6.86 -18.19
C ASP A 140 9.35 6.65 -17.75
N ALA A 141 9.02 5.47 -17.20
CA ALA A 141 7.70 5.19 -16.66
C ALA A 141 7.38 6.09 -15.46
N GLU A 142 6.10 6.49 -15.35
CA GLU A 142 5.61 7.26 -14.18
C GLU A 142 5.89 6.48 -12.88
N SER A 143 6.64 7.07 -11.97
CA SER A 143 7.08 6.42 -10.74
C SER A 143 6.10 6.57 -9.57
N ALA A 144 5.10 7.43 -9.68
CA ALA A 144 4.11 7.62 -8.62
C ALA A 144 3.04 6.52 -8.67
N PRO A 145 2.86 5.73 -7.59
CA PRO A 145 1.75 4.79 -7.51
C PRO A 145 0.41 5.51 -7.60
N ARG A 146 -0.46 5.04 -8.50
CA ARG A 146 -1.83 5.56 -8.63
C ARG A 146 -2.81 4.40 -8.60
N LEU A 147 -3.87 4.56 -7.84
CA LEU A 147 -4.93 3.59 -7.71
C LEU A 147 -6.28 4.28 -7.95
N THR A 148 -6.89 3.99 -9.09
CA THR A 148 -8.27 4.42 -9.36
C THR A 148 -9.21 3.43 -8.70
N VAL A 149 -10.12 3.91 -7.86
CA VAL A 149 -11.09 3.06 -7.16
C VAL A 149 -12.52 3.46 -7.53
N ASP A 150 -13.39 2.47 -7.71
CA ASP A 150 -14.82 2.71 -7.86
C ASP A 150 -15.41 3.10 -6.50
N ARG A 151 -15.91 4.34 -6.41
CA ARG A 151 -16.52 4.88 -5.20
C ARG A 151 -17.99 4.47 -5.03
N THR A 152 -18.59 3.89 -6.05
CA THR A 152 -20.00 3.52 -6.06
C THR A 152 -20.25 2.08 -5.61
N GLU A 153 -19.19 1.24 -5.60
CA GLU A 153 -19.29 -0.15 -5.22
C GLU A 153 -19.78 -0.30 -3.76
N ASN A 154 -20.73 -1.20 -3.55
CA ASN A 154 -21.28 -1.50 -2.23
C ASN A 154 -20.49 -2.62 -1.55
N GLY A 155 -20.34 -2.52 -0.23
CA GLY A 155 -19.62 -3.49 0.59
C GLY A 155 -19.77 -3.20 2.08
N PRO A 156 -19.02 -3.88 2.97
CA PRO A 156 -19.04 -3.67 4.42
C PRO A 156 -18.79 -2.20 4.84
N ALA A 157 -18.07 -1.44 4.01
CA ALA A 157 -17.81 -0.02 4.26
C ALA A 157 -19.00 0.92 3.88
N SER A 158 -20.08 0.42 3.30
CA SER A 158 -21.20 1.26 2.82
C SER A 158 -21.79 2.22 3.87
N PRO A 159 -21.98 1.84 5.14
CA PRO A 159 -22.46 2.77 6.17
C PRO A 159 -21.48 3.92 6.42
N LEU A 160 -20.17 3.66 6.41
CA LEU A 160 -19.12 4.69 6.55
C LEU A 160 -19.06 5.58 5.30
N LYS A 161 -19.17 5.01 4.10
CA LYS A 161 -19.24 5.78 2.85
C LYS A 161 -20.40 6.76 2.90
N LEU A 162 -21.59 6.31 3.31
CA LEU A 162 -22.77 7.18 3.43
C LEU A 162 -22.54 8.31 4.46
N ALA A 163 -21.96 7.98 5.62
CA ALA A 163 -21.64 8.99 6.63
C ALA A 163 -20.63 10.02 6.10
N MET A 164 -19.65 9.58 5.29
CA MET A 164 -18.61 10.45 4.74
C MET A 164 -19.10 11.36 3.60
N THR A 165 -20.31 11.19 3.09
CA THR A 165 -20.89 12.12 2.10
C THR A 165 -21.22 13.49 2.68
N SER A 166 -21.29 13.61 4.01
CA SER A 166 -21.56 14.85 4.72
C SER A 166 -20.35 15.33 5.51
N GLY A 167 -19.98 16.59 5.34
CA GLY A 167 -18.89 17.23 6.08
C GLY A 167 -17.49 16.89 5.58
N LYS A 168 -16.48 17.39 6.29
CA LYS A 168 -15.05 17.16 5.99
C LYS A 168 -14.51 16.05 6.89
N TRP A 169 -14.05 14.96 6.30
CA TRP A 169 -13.51 13.81 7.02
C TRP A 169 -11.99 13.75 6.91
N LEU A 170 -11.33 13.68 8.06
CA LEU A 170 -9.90 13.35 8.15
C LEU A 170 -9.74 11.87 8.52
N ALA A 171 -9.04 11.11 7.69
CA ALA A 171 -8.65 9.76 8.03
C ALA A 171 -7.40 9.80 8.93
N ILE A 172 -7.45 9.11 10.05
CA ILE A 172 -6.34 9.01 11.02
C ILE A 172 -5.97 7.54 11.18
N HIS A 173 -4.71 7.21 10.87
CA HIS A 173 -4.13 5.87 11.12
C HIS A 173 -3.09 5.96 12.24
N PRO A 174 -3.47 5.61 13.49
CA PRO A 174 -2.60 5.81 14.67
C PRO A 174 -1.59 4.69 14.88
N GLY A 175 -1.50 3.74 13.94
CA GLY A 175 -0.60 2.60 13.99
C GLY A 175 0.39 2.55 12.83
N SER A 176 1.27 1.57 12.89
CA SER A 176 2.16 1.17 11.81
C SER A 176 2.55 -0.30 12.01
N GLY A 177 3.33 -0.87 11.08
CA GLY A 177 3.85 -2.23 11.24
C GLY A 177 4.91 -2.39 12.35
N SER A 178 5.24 -1.34 13.12
CA SER A 178 6.25 -1.37 14.17
C SER A 178 5.98 -0.30 15.23
N GLU A 179 6.02 -0.68 16.51
CA GLU A 179 5.85 0.27 17.64
C GLU A 179 6.88 1.40 17.61
N ARG A 180 8.09 1.18 17.11
CA ARG A 180 9.13 2.22 16.98
C ARG A 180 8.72 3.36 16.05
N LYS A 181 7.85 3.08 15.08
CA LYS A 181 7.31 4.05 14.12
C LYS A 181 6.04 4.72 14.61
N ASN A 182 5.54 4.36 15.77
CA ASN A 182 4.29 4.89 16.30
C ASN A 182 4.51 6.13 17.15
N TRP A 183 3.71 7.14 16.89
CA TRP A 183 3.55 8.28 17.77
C TRP A 183 2.81 7.84 19.04
N PRO A 184 3.19 8.33 20.24
CA PRO A 184 2.54 7.93 21.48
C PRO A 184 1.02 8.08 21.43
N GLU A 185 0.27 7.13 21.98
CA GLU A 185 -1.19 7.18 22.01
C GLU A 185 -1.70 8.46 22.71
N SER A 186 -1.00 8.92 23.75
CA SER A 186 -1.33 10.19 24.42
C SER A 186 -1.28 11.40 23.49
N ASN A 187 -0.39 11.40 22.51
CA ASN A 187 -0.28 12.46 21.53
C ASN A 187 -1.43 12.37 20.49
N TRP A 188 -1.80 11.15 20.06
CA TRP A 188 -3.00 10.94 19.25
C TRP A 188 -4.26 11.42 19.97
N SER A 189 -4.41 11.07 21.26
CA SER A 189 -5.55 11.53 22.07
C SER A 189 -5.62 13.05 22.13
N ARG A 190 -4.47 13.72 22.31
CA ARG A 190 -4.41 15.20 22.31
C ARG A 190 -4.76 15.79 20.95
N LEU A 191 -4.30 15.19 19.85
CA LEU A 191 -4.65 15.63 18.50
C LEU A 191 -6.15 15.51 18.26
N VAL A 192 -6.75 14.33 18.58
CA VAL A 192 -8.18 14.08 18.41
C VAL A 192 -9.00 15.04 19.27
N ALA A 193 -8.60 15.31 20.52
CA ALA A 193 -9.27 16.28 21.38
C ALA A 193 -9.23 17.70 20.81
N LEU A 194 -8.10 18.13 20.25
CA LEU A 194 -7.98 19.43 19.56
C LEU A 194 -8.88 19.51 18.33
N LEU A 195 -8.90 18.47 17.49
CA LEU A 195 -9.77 18.39 16.32
C LEU A 195 -11.25 18.42 16.72
N SER A 196 -11.61 17.75 17.82
CA SER A 196 -12.98 17.76 18.38
C SER A 196 -13.41 19.13 18.84
N ALA A 197 -12.55 19.85 19.56
CA ALA A 197 -12.90 21.10 20.24
C ALA A 197 -12.74 22.34 19.34
N GLU A 198 -11.78 22.32 18.43
CA GLU A 198 -11.37 23.54 17.71
C GLU A 198 -11.54 23.43 16.18
N SER A 199 -12.30 22.41 15.68
CA SER A 199 -12.58 22.27 14.24
C SER A 199 -13.92 21.59 13.98
N ASP A 200 -14.38 21.66 12.73
CA ASP A 200 -15.59 20.97 12.24
C ASP A 200 -15.26 19.63 11.53
N PHE A 201 -14.04 19.16 11.64
CA PHE A 201 -13.67 17.89 11.02
C PHE A 201 -14.37 16.71 11.68
N ASN A 202 -14.86 15.79 10.85
CA ASN A 202 -15.19 14.44 11.25
C ASN A 202 -13.93 13.57 11.13
N ILE A 203 -13.82 12.50 11.92
CA ILE A 203 -12.65 11.64 11.95
C ILE A 203 -13.02 10.22 11.54
N LEU A 204 -12.32 9.70 10.54
CA LEU A 204 -12.28 8.27 10.23
C LEU A 204 -11.03 7.66 10.86
N LEU A 205 -11.21 6.87 11.91
CA LEU A 205 -10.12 6.12 12.53
C LEU A 205 -9.89 4.83 11.73
N VAL A 206 -8.67 4.66 11.24
CA VAL A 206 -8.28 3.52 10.39
C VAL A 206 -7.32 2.63 11.15
N GLY A 207 -7.55 1.32 11.13
CA GLY A 207 -6.63 0.35 11.73
C GLY A 207 -7.06 -1.09 11.53
N GLY A 208 -6.20 -2.00 11.98
CA GLY A 208 -6.39 -3.43 11.96
C GLY A 208 -6.44 -4.02 13.37
N GLU A 209 -6.12 -5.30 13.47
CA GLU A 209 -6.03 -6.02 14.73
C GLU A 209 -4.91 -5.49 15.65
N SER A 210 -3.82 -4.98 15.05
CA SER A 210 -2.66 -4.44 15.78
C SER A 210 -2.98 -3.19 16.59
N GLU A 211 -3.99 -2.42 16.20
CA GLU A 211 -4.43 -1.24 16.94
C GLU A 211 -5.31 -1.58 18.15
N GLY A 212 -5.88 -2.80 18.19
CA GLY A 212 -6.72 -3.26 19.29
C GLY A 212 -7.80 -2.25 19.66
N ASP A 213 -7.94 -1.96 20.96
CA ASP A 213 -8.92 -1.01 21.50
C ASP A 213 -8.50 0.48 21.35
N ARG A 214 -7.34 0.76 20.78
CA ARG A 214 -6.85 2.14 20.58
C ARG A 214 -7.84 2.98 19.78
N LEU A 215 -8.41 2.40 18.71
CA LEU A 215 -9.38 3.09 17.86
C LEU A 215 -10.65 3.48 18.64
N ASP A 216 -11.14 2.58 19.51
CA ASP A 216 -12.34 2.82 20.32
C ASP A 216 -12.06 3.92 21.35
N ARG A 217 -10.92 3.87 22.04
CA ARG A 217 -10.51 4.94 22.98
C ARG A 217 -10.40 6.30 22.30
N LEU A 218 -9.84 6.36 21.10
CA LEU A 218 -9.75 7.61 20.35
C LEU A 218 -11.13 8.11 19.88
N ALA A 219 -12.03 7.21 19.47
CA ALA A 219 -13.37 7.54 19.04
C ALA A 219 -14.20 8.21 20.16
N THR A 220 -14.01 7.80 21.43
CA THR A 220 -14.73 8.39 22.58
C THR A 220 -14.40 9.87 22.83
N LEU A 221 -13.30 10.38 22.25
CA LEU A 221 -12.91 11.80 22.35
C LEU A 221 -13.66 12.70 21.37
N MET A 222 -14.44 12.12 20.45
CA MET A 222 -15.25 12.84 19.47
C MET A 222 -16.72 12.87 19.87
N PRO A 223 -17.45 13.95 19.54
CA PRO A 223 -18.90 13.96 19.67
C PRO A 223 -19.55 12.85 18.85
N THR A 224 -20.70 12.36 19.34
CA THR A 224 -21.50 11.35 18.64
C THR A 224 -21.78 11.79 17.19
N GLY A 225 -21.55 10.90 16.25
CA GLY A 225 -21.78 11.16 14.81
C GLY A 225 -20.62 11.85 14.09
N ARG A 226 -19.57 12.31 14.82
CA ARG A 226 -18.39 12.95 14.22
C ARG A 226 -17.18 12.00 14.11
N SER A 227 -17.36 10.72 14.42
CA SER A 227 -16.32 9.72 14.24
C SER A 227 -16.87 8.44 13.60
N GLY A 228 -16.02 7.77 12.82
CA GLY A 228 -16.24 6.44 12.28
C GLY A 228 -14.97 5.60 12.46
N ILE A 229 -15.12 4.27 12.51
CA ILE A 229 -14.00 3.33 12.64
C ILE A 229 -13.99 2.40 11.44
N ALA A 230 -12.91 2.43 10.68
CA ALA A 230 -12.61 1.49 9.60
C ALA A 230 -11.62 0.44 10.13
N ARG A 231 -12.15 -0.63 10.75
CA ARG A 231 -11.36 -1.69 11.38
C ARG A 231 -11.27 -2.89 10.47
N SER A 232 -10.05 -3.32 10.14
CA SER A 232 -9.76 -4.55 9.38
C SER A 232 -10.58 -4.70 8.08
N LEU A 233 -10.88 -3.57 7.43
CA LEU A 233 -11.60 -3.62 6.15
C LEU A 233 -10.72 -4.23 5.06
N PRO A 234 -11.33 -4.89 4.06
CA PRO A 234 -10.63 -5.22 2.83
C PRO A 234 -9.96 -3.97 2.24
N LEU A 235 -8.70 -4.10 1.79
CA LEU A 235 -7.94 -2.94 1.31
C LEU A 235 -8.61 -2.20 0.14
N PRO A 236 -9.31 -2.85 -0.82
CA PRO A 236 -10.07 -2.14 -1.84
C PRO A 236 -11.15 -1.22 -1.25
N GLU A 237 -11.89 -1.69 -0.23
CA GLU A 237 -12.91 -0.89 0.43
C GLU A 237 -12.31 0.26 1.25
N LEU A 238 -11.19 0.00 1.93
CA LEU A 238 -10.47 1.07 2.62
C LEU A 238 -9.97 2.12 1.63
N ALA A 239 -9.48 1.71 0.46
CA ALA A 239 -9.05 2.63 -0.59
C ALA A 239 -10.19 3.53 -1.07
N GLN A 240 -11.42 2.99 -1.21
CA GLN A 240 -12.61 3.75 -1.56
C GLN A 240 -12.97 4.79 -0.47
N LEU A 241 -12.91 4.41 0.82
CA LEU A 241 -13.15 5.34 1.92
C LEU A 241 -12.11 6.47 1.96
N LEU A 242 -10.82 6.10 1.85
CA LEU A 242 -9.75 7.08 1.81
C LEU A 242 -9.93 8.08 0.66
N ALA A 243 -10.35 7.61 -0.52
CA ALA A 243 -10.61 8.47 -1.66
C ALA A 243 -11.76 9.48 -1.47
N LEU A 244 -12.62 9.31 -0.44
CA LEU A 244 -13.69 10.24 -0.08
C LEU A 244 -13.24 11.28 0.96
N GLY A 245 -12.14 11.04 1.68
CA GLY A 245 -11.68 11.91 2.75
C GLY A 245 -11.06 13.21 2.25
N ALA A 246 -11.10 14.24 3.08
CA ALA A 246 -10.45 15.53 2.83
C ALA A 246 -8.93 15.47 3.06
N GLY A 247 -8.48 14.63 4.00
CA GLY A 247 -7.07 14.52 4.34
C GLY A 247 -6.75 13.29 5.19
N PHE A 248 -5.48 12.96 5.25
CA PHE A 248 -4.93 11.79 5.96
C PHE A 248 -3.82 12.19 6.93
N VAL A 249 -3.87 11.65 8.14
CA VAL A 249 -2.79 11.77 9.13
C VAL A 249 -2.37 10.38 9.58
N GLY A 250 -1.09 10.07 9.46
CA GLY A 250 -0.57 8.74 9.84
C GLY A 250 0.94 8.74 9.97
N HIS A 251 1.51 7.53 9.95
CA HIS A 251 2.95 7.28 10.05
C HIS A 251 3.53 6.75 8.73
N ASP A 252 4.82 6.40 8.75
CA ASP A 252 5.46 5.52 7.77
C ASP A 252 4.82 4.11 7.85
N SER A 253 3.80 3.89 7.04
CA SER A 253 3.01 2.65 7.03
C SER A 253 2.44 2.36 5.64
N GLY A 254 2.05 1.09 5.40
CA GLY A 254 1.41 0.69 4.15
C GLY A 254 0.10 1.44 3.88
N ILE A 255 -0.65 1.81 4.93
CA ILE A 255 -1.91 2.57 4.79
C ILE A 255 -1.63 4.00 4.32
N SER A 256 -0.52 4.60 4.71
CA SER A 256 -0.09 5.91 4.22
C SER A 256 0.25 5.89 2.73
N HIS A 257 0.85 4.79 2.26
CA HIS A 257 1.07 4.58 0.83
C HIS A 257 -0.25 4.41 0.08
N LEU A 258 -1.21 3.68 0.67
CA LEU A 258 -2.55 3.52 0.09
C LEU A 258 -3.27 4.86 -0.03
N ALA A 259 -3.26 5.68 1.02
CA ALA A 259 -3.84 7.02 1.01
C ALA A 259 -3.23 7.90 -0.10
N ALA A 260 -1.91 7.86 -0.25
CA ALA A 260 -1.22 8.59 -1.31
C ALA A 260 -1.58 8.07 -2.71
N ALA A 261 -1.68 6.75 -2.89
CA ALA A 261 -1.98 6.12 -4.17
C ALA A 261 -3.39 6.44 -4.69
N VAL A 262 -4.38 6.59 -3.79
CA VAL A 262 -5.73 7.04 -4.16
C VAL A 262 -5.84 8.56 -4.34
N GLY A 263 -4.71 9.29 -4.26
CA GLY A 263 -4.66 10.74 -4.48
C GLY A 263 -5.02 11.58 -3.26
N MET A 264 -5.02 11.00 -2.06
CA MET A 264 -5.35 11.72 -0.83
C MET A 264 -4.20 12.63 -0.38
N SER A 265 -4.53 13.84 0.03
CA SER A 265 -3.59 14.76 0.67
C SER A 265 -3.28 14.28 2.09
N GLY A 266 -2.00 14.24 2.48
CA GLY A 266 -1.60 13.66 3.76
C GLY A 266 -0.50 14.39 4.51
N LEU A 267 -0.55 14.26 5.85
CA LEU A 267 0.51 14.59 6.79
C LEU A 267 1.03 13.29 7.40
N LEU A 268 2.31 12.97 7.16
CA LEU A 268 2.92 11.75 7.67
C LEU A 268 3.98 12.07 8.73
N LEU A 269 3.81 11.50 9.89
CA LEU A 269 4.77 11.53 10.98
C LEU A 269 5.91 10.55 10.63
N TRP A 270 7.12 11.07 10.44
CA TRP A 270 8.23 10.32 9.87
C TRP A 270 9.49 10.41 10.72
N ALA A 271 10.13 9.29 11.02
CA ALA A 271 11.37 9.29 11.81
C ALA A 271 12.37 8.20 11.44
N GLU A 272 11.95 6.94 11.35
CA GLU A 272 12.86 5.78 11.42
C GLU A 272 13.47 5.38 10.06
N THR A 273 12.74 5.53 8.96
CA THR A 273 13.22 5.11 7.66
C THR A 273 13.70 6.29 6.82
N ARG A 274 14.53 6.00 5.82
CA ARG A 274 15.02 7.03 4.88
C ARG A 274 13.88 7.47 3.98
N ALA A 275 13.42 8.70 4.19
CA ALA A 275 12.30 9.26 3.43
C ALA A 275 12.58 9.32 1.92
N GLU A 276 13.84 9.56 1.53
CA GLU A 276 14.28 9.62 0.13
C GLU A 276 14.02 8.30 -0.61
N ILE A 277 14.01 7.17 0.11
CA ILE A 277 13.83 5.84 -0.45
C ILE A 277 12.37 5.38 -0.31
N TRP A 278 11.75 5.66 0.85
CA TRP A 278 10.52 4.96 1.23
C TRP A 278 9.27 5.82 1.29
N ARG A 279 9.37 7.17 1.26
CA ARG A 279 8.18 8.01 1.33
C ARG A 279 7.24 7.77 0.14
N PRO A 280 5.91 7.92 0.29
CA PRO A 280 5.04 7.96 -0.87
C PRO A 280 5.49 9.08 -1.83
N PRO A 281 5.78 8.78 -3.11
CA PRO A 281 6.25 9.79 -4.08
C PRO A 281 5.09 10.60 -4.64
N SER A 282 4.44 11.37 -3.77
CA SER A 282 3.29 12.21 -4.10
C SER A 282 3.53 13.65 -3.60
N PRO A 283 3.30 14.67 -4.41
CA PRO A 283 3.39 16.07 -3.98
C PRO A 283 2.31 16.44 -2.95
N LEU A 284 1.25 15.63 -2.83
CA LEU A 284 0.18 15.82 -1.87
C LEU A 284 0.56 15.35 -0.45
N ILE A 285 1.71 14.71 -0.29
CA ILE A 285 2.19 14.18 0.99
C ILE A 285 3.24 15.12 1.59
N GLN A 286 2.94 15.62 2.77
CA GLN A 286 3.88 16.37 3.61
C GLN A 286 4.39 15.49 4.74
N LEU A 287 5.71 15.48 4.95
CA LEU A 287 6.32 14.81 6.09
C LEU A 287 6.45 15.79 7.27
N LEU A 288 6.14 15.30 8.46
CA LEU A 288 6.39 15.96 9.73
C LEU A 288 7.37 15.13 10.53
N SER A 289 8.52 15.70 10.81
CA SER A 289 9.57 15.09 11.63
C SER A 289 10.07 16.04 12.70
N HIS A 290 10.79 15.49 13.67
CA HIS A 290 11.47 16.25 14.70
C HIS A 290 12.83 15.61 14.99
N PRO A 291 13.93 16.40 15.20
CA PRO A 291 15.26 15.84 15.51
C PRO A 291 15.28 14.93 16.74
N GLY A 292 14.39 15.16 17.71
CA GLY A 292 14.20 14.32 18.91
C GLY A 292 13.29 13.11 18.70
N GLY A 293 13.01 12.71 17.45
CA GLY A 293 12.12 11.59 17.11
C GLY A 293 10.62 11.93 17.22
N LEU A 294 9.77 10.92 16.97
CA LEU A 294 8.30 11.11 16.93
C LEU A 294 7.74 11.61 18.27
N ASN A 295 8.26 11.15 19.39
CA ASN A 295 7.80 11.56 20.72
C ASN A 295 7.87 13.09 20.92
N SER A 296 8.76 13.76 20.20
CA SER A 296 8.96 15.22 20.25
C SER A 296 8.10 16.00 19.27
N VAL A 297 7.36 15.34 18.40
CA VAL A 297 6.39 15.99 17.51
C VAL A 297 5.20 16.46 18.35
N ASN A 298 4.98 17.79 18.39
CA ASN A 298 3.92 18.38 19.20
C ASN A 298 2.54 18.19 18.55
N PRO A 299 1.52 17.64 19.25
CA PRO A 299 0.16 17.50 18.75
C PRO A 299 -0.46 18.79 18.24
N ARG A 300 -0.20 19.93 18.91
CA ARG A 300 -0.67 21.26 18.47
C ARG A 300 -0.14 21.63 17.08
N ARG A 301 1.15 21.33 16.81
CA ARG A 301 1.76 21.57 15.50
C ARG A 301 1.09 20.72 14.39
N VAL A 302 0.75 19.46 14.72
CA VAL A 302 0.03 18.56 13.78
C VAL A 302 -1.36 19.11 13.52
N PHE A 303 -2.10 19.49 14.56
CA PHE A 303 -3.41 20.11 14.46
C PHE A 303 -3.42 21.39 13.60
N GLU A 304 -2.50 22.33 13.85
CA GLU A 304 -2.36 23.56 13.06
C GLU A 304 -2.02 23.24 11.58
N SER A 305 -1.26 22.18 11.34
CA SER A 305 -0.99 21.73 9.97
C SER A 305 -2.24 21.17 9.30
N CYS A 306 -3.10 20.46 10.04
CA CYS A 306 -4.42 20.03 9.53
C CYS A 306 -5.30 21.22 9.16
N LEU A 307 -5.40 22.22 10.03
CA LEU A 307 -6.19 23.42 9.76
C LEU A 307 -5.70 24.19 8.54
N ARG A 308 -4.39 24.44 8.43
CA ARG A 308 -3.81 25.15 7.27
C ARG A 308 -4.05 24.42 5.95
N ARG A 309 -4.16 23.10 5.99
CA ARG A 309 -4.22 22.29 4.77
C ARG A 309 -5.64 21.97 4.35
N TRP A 310 -6.54 21.80 5.30
CA TRP A 310 -7.89 21.30 5.04
C TRP A 310 -9.02 22.10 5.73
N GLY A 311 -8.70 23.05 6.61
CA GLY A 311 -9.65 23.92 7.33
C GLY A 311 -10.44 24.91 6.47
#